data_c5af40ab92d097f5d53a42e2b693213a
#
_entry.id   c5af40ab92d097f5d53a42e2b693213a
#
_cell.length_a   1.000
_cell.length_b   1.000
_cell.length_c   1.000
_cell.angle_alpha   90.00
_cell.angle_beta   90.00
_cell.angle_gamma   90.00
#
_symmetry.space_group_name_H-M   'P 1'
#
loop_
_entity.id
_entity.type
_entity.pdbx_description
1 polymer ?
#
loop_
_entity_poly.entity_id
_entity_poly.type
_entity_poly.pdbx_seq_one_letter_code
_entity_poly.pdbx_strand_id
1 'polypeptide(L)'
;MLALNDTRATTLQVSAIGGEGGGVLATWIVGAAQRAGYPVQSTSIPGVAQRTGATIYYIEVFPVSITDLDGKRPIMALYPGVGDIDIMLASEFAEAGRAISNGFVTPNRTHLIASTHRVFAIGERSDMADGRYDVERLFAAVQERAKQAYLADLRQVAETHGVSLNAILLGVLAGIKQLPMAVADYKASIKETGIAVEPNIEGFEIGLNYKFSREVKTADQCLERQGAEPLTSKILKVRVRAEFPEPCHTILIEGVARLTDYQDIAYAEAYLARLSKVLCIENTAGGDGKITAETGRHLALRMSYEDVIRVAQLKSANDRLDRIRKEVGAKADEP
;
A
#
# COMPACT_ATOMS: atom_id res chain seq x y z
N MET A 1 21.35 31.12 -20.21
CA MET A 1 22.08 29.87 -20.49
C MET A 1 22.56 29.34 -19.14
N LEU A 2 21.82 28.42 -18.52
CA LEU A 2 22.30 27.73 -17.30
C LEU A 2 23.54 26.94 -17.71
N ALA A 3 24.65 27.10 -16.96
CA ALA A 3 25.86 26.35 -17.26
C ALA A 3 25.56 24.86 -17.14
N LEU A 4 25.67 24.09 -18.21
CA LEU A 4 25.44 22.64 -18.27
C LEU A 4 26.19 21.87 -17.16
N ASN A 5 27.27 22.49 -16.63
CA ASN A 5 28.10 21.90 -15.56
C ASN A 5 27.45 21.93 -14.17
N ASP A 6 26.40 22.73 -13.94
CA ASP A 6 25.72 22.86 -12.66
C ASP A 6 24.31 22.20 -12.68
N THR A 7 23.91 21.69 -13.85
CA THR A 7 22.62 21.05 -14.00
C THR A 7 22.72 19.55 -13.70
N ARG A 8 21.94 19.06 -12.75
CA ARG A 8 21.86 17.66 -12.41
C ARG A 8 20.55 17.04 -12.85
N ALA A 9 20.52 15.72 -13.00
CA ALA A 9 19.29 14.98 -13.23
C ALA A 9 18.35 15.09 -12.02
N THR A 10 17.05 15.12 -12.28
CA THR A 10 16.02 14.91 -11.26
C THR A 10 15.88 13.42 -11.01
N THR A 11 16.07 13.00 -9.77
CA THR A 11 16.08 11.61 -9.35
C THR A 11 14.73 11.20 -8.78
N LEU A 12 14.23 10.07 -9.23
CA LEU A 12 12.94 9.53 -8.80
C LEU A 12 13.07 8.05 -8.45
N GLN A 13 12.50 7.66 -7.32
CA GLN A 13 12.35 6.26 -6.93
C GLN A 13 10.88 5.90 -6.83
N VAL A 14 10.49 4.81 -7.48
CA VAL A 14 9.18 4.17 -7.33
C VAL A 14 9.37 2.88 -6.55
N SER A 15 8.72 2.75 -5.42
CA SER A 15 8.65 1.51 -4.65
C SER A 15 7.22 0.98 -4.71
N ALA A 16 7.06 -0.17 -5.36
CA ALA A 16 5.77 -0.80 -5.55
C ALA A 16 5.78 -2.26 -5.10
N ILE A 17 4.70 -2.71 -4.49
CA ILE A 17 4.51 -4.12 -4.16
C ILE A 17 4.36 -4.92 -5.45
N GLY A 18 4.89 -6.16 -5.44
CA GLY A 18 4.74 -7.09 -6.57
C GLY A 18 3.26 -7.30 -6.93
N GLY A 19 2.95 -7.16 -8.21
CA GLY A 19 1.56 -7.25 -8.72
C GLY A 19 0.80 -5.93 -8.77
N GLU A 20 1.28 -4.85 -8.15
CA GLU A 20 0.62 -3.53 -8.19
C GLU A 20 0.98 -2.69 -9.43
N GLY A 21 1.69 -3.25 -10.40
CA GLY A 21 1.96 -2.59 -11.68
C GLY A 21 2.99 -1.45 -11.65
N GLY A 22 3.91 -1.44 -10.67
CA GLY A 22 4.98 -0.42 -10.58
C GLY A 22 5.83 -0.30 -11.83
N GLY A 23 6.02 -1.41 -12.57
CA GLY A 23 6.70 -1.40 -13.87
C GLY A 23 5.97 -0.59 -14.94
N VAL A 24 4.64 -0.66 -14.95
CA VAL A 24 3.80 0.14 -15.85
C VAL A 24 3.94 1.62 -15.53
N LEU A 25 3.89 1.98 -14.25
CA LEU A 25 4.11 3.36 -13.79
C LEU A 25 5.48 3.88 -14.24
N ALA A 26 6.55 3.10 -14.02
CA ALA A 26 7.89 3.45 -14.47
C ALA A 26 7.96 3.63 -16.01
N THR A 27 7.31 2.74 -16.76
CA THR A 27 7.23 2.83 -18.23
C THR A 27 6.55 4.12 -18.68
N TRP A 28 5.45 4.51 -18.03
CA TRP A 28 4.75 5.76 -18.36
C TRP A 28 5.61 7.01 -18.08
N ILE A 29 6.35 7.02 -16.96
CA ILE A 29 7.24 8.13 -16.60
C ILE A 29 8.36 8.25 -17.63
N VAL A 30 9.00 7.13 -17.99
CA VAL A 30 10.07 7.09 -18.99
C VAL A 30 9.56 7.52 -20.37
N GLY A 31 8.41 6.98 -20.79
CA GLY A 31 7.78 7.33 -22.07
C GLY A 31 7.44 8.83 -22.14
N ALA A 32 6.90 9.42 -21.08
CA ALA A 32 6.62 10.85 -21.01
C ALA A 32 7.90 11.70 -21.17
N ALA A 33 9.00 11.33 -20.50
CA ALA A 33 10.26 12.04 -20.61
C ALA A 33 10.87 11.93 -22.01
N GLN A 34 10.85 10.74 -22.61
CA GLN A 34 11.33 10.52 -23.99
C GLN A 34 10.55 11.34 -25.02
N ARG A 35 9.20 11.35 -24.89
CA ARG A 35 8.34 12.16 -25.78
C ARG A 35 8.61 13.63 -25.68
N ALA A 36 8.82 14.13 -24.47
CA ALA A 36 9.16 15.52 -24.22
C ALA A 36 10.61 15.89 -24.64
N GLY A 37 11.37 14.89 -25.12
CA GLY A 37 12.73 15.09 -25.63
C GLY A 37 13.78 15.21 -24.53
N TYR A 38 13.52 14.74 -23.31
CA TYR A 38 14.48 14.74 -22.21
C TYR A 38 15.27 13.44 -22.11
N PRO A 39 16.58 13.49 -21.86
CA PRO A 39 17.35 12.29 -21.54
C PRO A 39 16.79 11.65 -20.27
N VAL A 40 16.52 10.37 -20.32
CA VAL A 40 15.98 9.59 -19.21
C VAL A 40 16.67 8.24 -19.15
N GLN A 41 16.95 7.80 -17.90
CA GLN A 41 17.48 6.49 -17.61
C GLN A 41 16.61 5.84 -16.53
N SER A 42 16.35 4.55 -16.66
CA SER A 42 15.59 3.78 -15.68
C SER A 42 16.27 2.45 -15.41
N THR A 43 16.31 2.05 -14.15
CA THR A 43 16.74 0.72 -13.70
C THR A 43 15.68 0.14 -12.78
N SER A 44 15.56 -1.19 -12.81
CA SER A 44 14.67 -1.91 -11.90
C SER A 44 15.48 -2.83 -11.01
N ILE A 45 15.19 -2.80 -9.73
CA ILE A 45 15.77 -3.66 -8.72
C ILE A 45 14.64 -4.54 -8.20
N PRO A 46 14.51 -5.77 -8.73
CA PRO A 46 13.46 -6.67 -8.29
C PRO A 46 13.71 -7.05 -6.83
N GLY A 47 12.74 -6.78 -5.97
CA GLY A 47 12.73 -7.33 -4.62
C GLY A 47 12.56 -8.83 -4.70
N VAL A 48 13.27 -9.59 -3.85
CA VAL A 48 13.09 -11.05 -3.77
C VAL A 48 11.68 -11.29 -3.25
N ALA A 49 10.80 -11.78 -4.11
CA ALA A 49 9.36 -11.99 -3.85
C ALA A 49 9.07 -12.81 -2.56
N GLN A 50 10.04 -13.59 -2.13
CA GLN A 50 9.96 -14.41 -0.92
C GLN A 50 10.06 -13.64 0.40
N ARG A 51 10.50 -12.38 0.40
CA ARG A 51 10.72 -11.63 1.65
C ARG A 51 9.84 -10.40 1.84
N THR A 52 9.44 -9.69 0.80
CA THR A 52 8.50 -8.55 0.91
C THR A 52 7.87 -8.14 -0.42
N GLY A 53 8.28 -8.72 -1.56
CA GLY A 53 7.61 -8.50 -2.85
C GLY A 53 7.70 -7.10 -3.45
N ALA A 54 8.40 -6.16 -2.82
CA ALA A 54 8.53 -4.82 -3.36
C ALA A 54 9.60 -4.76 -4.45
N THR A 55 9.27 -4.16 -5.59
CA THR A 55 10.21 -3.82 -6.65
C THR A 55 10.49 -2.32 -6.62
N ILE A 56 11.75 -1.97 -6.69
CA ILE A 56 12.20 -0.57 -6.75
C ILE A 56 12.53 -0.26 -8.21
N TYR A 57 12.00 0.85 -8.71
CA TYR A 57 12.39 1.44 -9.99
C TYR A 57 13.08 2.76 -9.69
N TYR A 58 14.31 2.91 -10.17
CA TYR A 58 15.05 4.15 -10.09
C TYR A 58 15.07 4.81 -11.46
N ILE A 59 14.72 6.08 -11.51
CA ILE A 59 14.58 6.85 -12.76
C ILE A 59 15.32 8.19 -12.58
N GLU A 60 16.13 8.55 -13.54
CA GLU A 60 16.71 9.87 -13.67
C GLU A 60 16.21 10.56 -14.93
N VAL A 61 15.77 11.80 -14.79
CA VAL A 61 15.37 12.66 -15.91
C VAL A 61 16.28 13.88 -15.91
N PHE A 62 17.05 14.07 -16.98
CA PHE A 62 17.90 15.26 -17.11
C PHE A 62 17.06 16.43 -17.63
N PRO A 63 17.02 17.61 -16.92
CA PRO A 63 16.02 18.64 -17.21
C PRO A 63 16.41 19.59 -18.36
N VAL A 64 17.30 19.15 -19.26
CA VAL A 64 17.67 19.86 -20.48
C VAL A 64 17.34 18.97 -21.67
N SER A 65 16.68 19.53 -22.68
CA SER A 65 16.26 18.75 -23.86
C SER A 65 17.45 18.20 -24.64
N ILE A 66 17.26 17.06 -25.30
CA ILE A 66 18.30 16.44 -26.14
C ILE A 66 18.79 17.42 -27.21
N THR A 67 17.91 18.25 -27.75
CA THR A 67 18.26 19.28 -28.74
C THR A 67 19.17 20.37 -28.20
N ASP A 68 19.03 20.72 -26.91
CA ASP A 68 19.79 21.78 -26.27
C ASP A 68 21.12 21.28 -25.68
N LEU A 69 21.33 19.96 -25.69
CA LEU A 69 22.57 19.34 -25.21
C LEU A 69 23.71 19.41 -26.21
N ASP A 70 23.45 19.84 -27.44
CA ASP A 70 24.46 20.03 -28.49
C ASP A 70 25.37 18.80 -28.70
N GLY A 71 24.74 17.61 -28.73
CA GLY A 71 25.41 16.32 -28.90
C GLY A 71 26.09 15.76 -27.63
N LYS A 72 26.06 16.47 -26.51
CA LYS A 72 26.57 15.98 -25.23
C LYS A 72 25.57 15.00 -24.61
N ARG A 73 26.10 14.04 -23.86
CA ARG A 73 25.27 13.07 -23.11
C ARG A 73 25.48 13.28 -21.62
N PRO A 74 24.40 13.49 -20.85
CA PRO A 74 24.52 13.56 -19.39
C PRO A 74 24.94 12.19 -18.85
N ILE A 75 25.75 12.21 -17.79
CA ILE A 75 26.08 11.00 -17.03
C ILE A 75 24.97 10.83 -15.98
N MET A 76 24.30 9.69 -16.00
CA MET A 76 23.22 9.33 -15.09
C MET A 76 23.56 8.07 -14.31
N ALA A 77 23.14 8.00 -13.05
CA ALA A 77 23.43 6.88 -12.16
C ALA A 77 22.48 5.71 -12.43
N LEU A 78 22.95 4.49 -12.12
CA LEU A 78 22.13 3.26 -12.20
C LEU A 78 21.43 2.94 -10.89
N TYR A 79 21.83 3.60 -9.79
CA TYR A 79 21.34 3.30 -8.46
C TYR A 79 21.19 4.59 -7.63
N PRO A 80 20.16 4.69 -6.78
CA PRO A 80 19.99 5.89 -5.96
C PRO A 80 21.08 6.03 -4.90
N GLY A 81 21.62 7.22 -4.79
CA GLY A 81 22.45 7.59 -3.64
C GLY A 81 21.60 7.83 -2.38
N VAL A 82 22.16 7.50 -1.21
CA VAL A 82 21.53 7.86 0.06
C VAL A 82 21.40 9.37 0.15
N GLY A 83 20.19 9.87 0.45
CA GLY A 83 19.89 11.29 0.51
C GLY A 83 19.81 11.99 -0.85
N ASP A 84 19.85 11.26 -1.96
CA ASP A 84 19.92 11.83 -3.31
C ASP A 84 18.65 11.61 -4.15
N ILE A 85 17.49 11.43 -3.50
CA ILE A 85 16.20 11.27 -4.15
C ILE A 85 15.40 12.57 -4.08
N ASP A 86 15.02 13.10 -5.25
CA ASP A 86 14.15 14.29 -5.35
C ASP A 86 12.68 13.91 -5.16
N ILE A 87 12.26 12.78 -5.73
CA ILE A 87 10.87 12.33 -5.69
C ILE A 87 10.82 10.87 -5.26
N MET A 88 10.13 10.58 -4.18
CA MET A 88 9.83 9.23 -3.73
C MET A 88 8.36 8.92 -3.96
N LEU A 89 8.08 7.88 -4.74
CA LEU A 89 6.75 7.35 -5.01
C LEU A 89 6.60 5.98 -4.33
N ALA A 90 5.67 5.84 -3.41
CA ALA A 90 5.37 4.59 -2.74
C ALA A 90 3.92 4.16 -3.03
N SER A 91 3.74 2.98 -3.63
CA SER A 91 2.39 2.46 -3.88
C SER A 91 1.67 2.07 -2.59
N GLU A 92 2.41 1.78 -1.51
CA GLU A 92 1.92 1.36 -0.20
C GLU A 92 2.74 2.02 0.93
N PHE A 93 2.12 2.21 2.10
CA PHE A 93 2.69 3.06 3.13
C PHE A 93 3.95 2.52 3.82
N ALA A 94 4.09 1.18 3.97
CA ALA A 94 5.32 0.61 4.53
C ALA A 94 6.53 0.80 3.59
N GLU A 95 6.29 0.89 2.28
CA GLU A 95 7.37 1.17 1.33
C GLU A 95 7.91 2.60 1.49
N ALA A 96 7.06 3.57 1.85
CA ALA A 96 7.52 4.90 2.24
C ALA A 96 8.39 4.84 3.51
N GLY A 97 7.97 4.08 4.53
CA GLY A 97 8.75 3.85 5.75
C GLY A 97 10.10 3.19 5.47
N ARG A 98 10.12 2.21 4.57
CA ARG A 98 11.36 1.53 4.15
C ARG A 98 12.31 2.48 3.43
N ALA A 99 11.81 3.34 2.54
CA ALA A 99 12.62 4.34 1.87
C ALA A 99 13.24 5.34 2.86
N ILE A 100 12.49 5.74 3.90
CA ILE A 100 13.00 6.57 5.00
C ILE A 100 14.10 5.84 5.77
N SER A 101 13.86 4.59 6.17
CA SER A 101 14.82 3.78 6.92
C SER A 101 16.13 3.55 6.15
N ASN A 102 16.06 3.46 4.83
CA ASN A 102 17.22 3.33 3.95
C ASN A 102 17.92 4.68 3.68
N GLY A 103 17.41 5.78 4.23
CA GLY A 103 17.99 7.11 4.07
C GLY A 103 17.76 7.77 2.71
N PHE A 104 16.82 7.27 1.90
CA PHE A 104 16.51 7.84 0.58
C PHE A 104 15.66 9.11 0.67
N VAL A 105 14.87 9.25 1.74
CA VAL A 105 13.99 10.41 1.96
C VAL A 105 14.65 11.39 2.91
N THR A 106 14.77 12.64 2.47
CA THR A 106 15.42 13.69 3.28
C THR A 106 14.61 14.99 3.30
N PRO A 107 14.61 15.73 4.45
CA PRO A 107 13.78 16.91 4.64
C PRO A 107 14.17 18.09 3.75
N ASN A 108 15.40 18.10 3.25
CA ASN A 108 15.88 19.18 2.41
C ASN A 108 15.53 19.00 0.93
N ARG A 109 15.18 17.77 0.52
CA ARG A 109 15.15 17.44 -0.91
C ARG A 109 13.90 16.69 -1.34
N THR A 110 13.49 15.66 -0.63
CA THR A 110 12.56 14.64 -1.14
C THR A 110 11.10 15.05 -1.06
N HIS A 111 10.42 15.10 -2.21
CA HIS A 111 8.97 15.11 -2.31
C HIS A 111 8.45 13.67 -2.24
N LEU A 112 7.71 13.33 -1.19
CA LEU A 112 7.20 11.98 -0.97
C LEU A 112 5.72 11.90 -1.33
N ILE A 113 5.39 11.04 -2.28
CA ILE A 113 4.02 10.69 -2.68
C ILE A 113 3.77 9.26 -2.23
N ALA A 114 2.76 9.01 -1.41
CA ALA A 114 2.44 7.67 -0.97
C ALA A 114 0.94 7.45 -0.78
N SER A 115 0.49 6.25 -1.17
CA SER A 115 -0.82 5.77 -0.73
C SER A 115 -0.72 5.25 0.69
N THR A 116 -1.66 5.68 1.55
CA THR A 116 -1.62 5.35 2.99
C THR A 116 -2.24 3.99 3.32
N HIS A 117 -2.82 3.28 2.35
CA HIS A 117 -3.28 1.91 2.57
C HIS A 117 -2.14 0.98 2.95
N ARG A 118 -2.47 -0.13 3.61
CA ARG A 118 -1.51 -1.09 4.14
C ARG A 118 -1.69 -2.47 3.51
N VAL A 119 -0.59 -3.03 3.02
CA VAL A 119 -0.48 -4.44 2.67
C VAL A 119 0.54 -5.06 3.60
N PHE A 120 0.09 -5.87 4.54
CA PHE A 120 0.97 -6.45 5.55
C PHE A 120 1.98 -7.41 4.92
N ALA A 121 3.26 -7.13 5.13
CA ALA A 121 4.36 -7.99 4.71
C ALA A 121 4.34 -9.33 5.43
N ILE A 122 5.01 -10.35 4.87
CA ILE A 122 5.10 -11.67 5.49
C ILE A 122 5.68 -11.58 6.91
N GLY A 123 6.69 -10.71 7.13
CA GLY A 123 7.26 -10.49 8.46
C GLY A 123 6.23 -9.97 9.47
N GLU A 124 5.39 -9.02 9.07
CA GLU A 124 4.32 -8.49 9.91
C GLU A 124 3.24 -9.54 10.24
N ARG A 125 3.01 -10.49 9.33
CA ARG A 125 2.01 -11.57 9.49
C ARG A 125 2.52 -12.77 10.28
N SER A 126 3.83 -13.02 10.25
CA SER A 126 4.46 -14.19 10.85
C SER A 126 5.12 -13.91 12.20
N ASP A 127 5.14 -12.68 12.66
CA ASP A 127 5.65 -12.33 13.97
C ASP A 127 4.80 -12.99 15.07
N MET A 128 5.46 -13.47 16.11
CA MET A 128 4.80 -14.09 17.26
C MET A 128 4.16 -13.06 18.20
N ALA A 129 4.51 -11.79 18.06
CA ALA A 129 3.89 -10.64 18.71
C ALA A 129 3.11 -9.80 17.67
N ASP A 130 2.68 -8.59 17.99
CA ASP A 130 2.13 -7.67 17.00
C ASP A 130 3.28 -7.16 16.12
N GLY A 131 3.52 -7.86 15.01
CA GLY A 131 4.57 -7.52 14.05
C GLY A 131 4.20 -6.37 13.11
N ARG A 132 3.01 -5.78 13.25
CA ARG A 132 2.59 -4.67 12.40
C ARG A 132 3.43 -3.43 12.67
N TYR A 133 3.83 -2.75 11.61
CA TYR A 133 4.45 -1.45 11.76
C TYR A 133 3.47 -0.46 12.40
N ASP A 134 3.96 0.28 13.37
CA ASP A 134 3.22 1.37 13.99
C ASP A 134 2.97 2.47 12.94
N VAL A 135 1.71 2.59 12.53
CA VAL A 135 1.29 3.51 11.46
C VAL A 135 1.47 4.97 11.90
N GLU A 136 1.24 5.29 13.17
CA GLU A 136 1.42 6.66 13.69
C GLU A 136 2.89 7.07 13.64
N ARG A 137 3.79 6.15 13.99
CA ARG A 137 5.25 6.38 13.85
C ARG A 137 5.67 6.55 12.40
N LEU A 138 5.03 5.82 11.46
CA LEU A 138 5.27 6.00 10.03
C LEU A 138 4.84 7.39 9.57
N PHE A 139 3.66 7.87 9.97
CA PHE A 139 3.21 9.22 9.66
C PHE A 139 4.15 10.28 10.23
N ALA A 140 4.54 10.15 11.50
CA ALA A 140 5.49 11.06 12.13
C ALA A 140 6.83 11.08 11.39
N ALA A 141 7.36 9.91 11.03
CA ALA A 141 8.61 9.79 10.28
C ALA A 141 8.53 10.44 8.89
N VAL A 142 7.40 10.27 8.18
CA VAL A 142 7.19 10.92 6.88
C VAL A 142 7.17 12.44 7.02
N GLN A 143 6.45 12.96 8.01
CA GLN A 143 6.38 14.42 8.25
C GLN A 143 7.72 15.01 8.65
N GLU A 144 8.53 14.29 9.42
CA GLU A 144 9.86 14.75 9.83
C GLU A 144 10.89 14.67 8.71
N ARG A 145 10.83 13.61 7.88
CA ARG A 145 11.89 13.25 6.94
C ARG A 145 11.63 13.65 5.50
N ALA A 146 10.40 13.99 5.10
CA ALA A 146 10.12 14.46 3.76
C ALA A 146 10.15 16.00 3.72
N LYS A 147 10.70 16.57 2.64
CA LYS A 147 10.59 18.00 2.35
C LYS A 147 9.12 18.42 2.20
N GLN A 148 8.36 17.59 1.51
CA GLN A 148 6.92 17.71 1.36
C GLN A 148 6.32 16.32 1.16
N ALA A 149 5.23 16.03 1.85
CA ALA A 149 4.53 14.76 1.76
C ALA A 149 3.13 14.96 1.15
N TYR A 150 2.76 14.04 0.25
CA TYR A 150 1.47 13.95 -0.42
C TYR A 150 0.87 12.59 -0.08
N LEU A 151 0.08 12.55 0.99
CA LEU A 151 -0.44 11.33 1.59
C LEU A 151 -1.95 11.27 1.49
N ALA A 152 -2.48 10.18 0.97
CA ALA A 152 -3.91 9.86 0.97
C ALA A 152 -4.10 8.35 0.76
N ASP A 153 -5.26 7.81 1.11
CA ASP A 153 -5.61 6.46 0.69
C ASP A 153 -6.03 6.47 -0.79
N LEU A 154 -5.00 6.49 -1.65
CA LEU A 154 -5.19 6.51 -3.10
C LEU A 154 -5.71 5.17 -3.64
N ARG A 155 -5.54 4.09 -2.87
CA ARG A 155 -6.13 2.79 -3.22
C ARG A 155 -7.64 2.83 -3.09
N GLN A 156 -8.16 3.38 -2.01
CA GLN A 156 -9.61 3.56 -1.84
C GLN A 156 -10.18 4.46 -2.94
N VAL A 157 -9.47 5.52 -3.33
CA VAL A 157 -9.86 6.37 -4.45
C VAL A 157 -9.90 5.57 -5.75
N ALA A 158 -8.87 4.76 -6.03
CA ALA A 158 -8.82 3.91 -7.23
C ALA A 158 -9.98 2.91 -7.28
N GLU A 159 -10.27 2.24 -6.18
CA GLU A 159 -11.38 1.28 -6.07
C GLU A 159 -12.74 1.95 -6.24
N THR A 160 -12.93 3.14 -5.67
CA THR A 160 -14.18 3.91 -5.78
C THR A 160 -14.50 4.30 -7.23
N HIS A 161 -13.48 4.62 -8.01
CA HIS A 161 -13.63 5.06 -9.40
C HIS A 161 -13.40 3.93 -10.42
N GLY A 162 -13.01 2.73 -10.01
CA GLY A 162 -12.71 1.62 -10.90
C GLY A 162 -11.49 1.86 -11.80
N VAL A 163 -10.49 2.60 -11.31
CA VAL A 163 -9.29 2.99 -12.05
C VAL A 163 -8.03 2.41 -11.41
N SER A 164 -6.90 2.46 -12.13
CA SER A 164 -5.62 1.99 -11.61
C SER A 164 -5.01 2.95 -10.59
N LEU A 165 -4.53 2.43 -9.46
CA LEU A 165 -3.73 3.17 -8.48
C LEU A 165 -2.52 3.86 -9.13
N ASN A 166 -1.85 3.17 -10.06
CA ASN A 166 -0.67 3.72 -10.75
C ASN A 166 -1.00 4.93 -11.63
N ALA A 167 -2.17 4.94 -12.25
CA ALA A 167 -2.63 6.08 -13.01
C ALA A 167 -2.87 7.30 -12.10
N ILE A 168 -3.46 7.09 -10.92
CA ILE A 168 -3.63 8.16 -9.92
C ILE A 168 -2.25 8.66 -9.44
N LEU A 169 -1.33 7.76 -9.10
CA LEU A 169 0.03 8.11 -8.67
C LEU A 169 0.77 8.92 -9.74
N LEU A 170 0.64 8.53 -11.01
CA LEU A 170 1.21 9.29 -12.14
C LEU A 170 0.59 10.69 -12.25
N GLY A 171 -0.71 10.82 -12.04
CA GLY A 171 -1.40 12.09 -12.03
C GLY A 171 -0.92 13.01 -10.93
N VAL A 172 -0.77 12.48 -9.70
CA VAL A 172 -0.19 13.21 -8.56
C VAL A 172 1.23 13.67 -8.88
N LEU A 173 2.05 12.77 -9.44
CA LEU A 173 3.43 13.10 -9.86
C LEU A 173 3.46 14.27 -10.86
N ALA A 174 2.58 14.25 -11.85
CA ALA A 174 2.47 15.36 -12.82
C ALA A 174 2.00 16.65 -12.14
N GLY A 175 1.10 16.53 -11.16
CA GLY A 175 0.52 17.66 -10.42
C GLY A 175 1.52 18.41 -9.54
N ILE A 176 2.51 17.74 -8.98
CA ILE A 176 3.55 18.40 -8.13
C ILE A 176 4.59 19.19 -8.95
N LYS A 177 4.62 19.04 -10.28
CA LYS A 177 5.45 19.80 -11.24
C LYS A 177 6.97 19.81 -10.92
N GLN A 178 7.48 18.71 -10.40
CA GLN A 178 8.92 18.55 -10.12
C GLN A 178 9.71 17.99 -11.30
N LEU A 179 9.01 17.49 -12.32
CA LEU A 179 9.59 16.99 -13.57
C LEU A 179 9.28 17.96 -14.72
N PRO A 180 10.15 18.03 -15.75
CA PRO A 180 10.03 19.03 -16.80
C PRO A 180 8.97 18.72 -17.87
N MET A 181 8.32 17.53 -17.81
CA MET A 181 7.34 17.09 -18.79
C MET A 181 5.99 17.80 -18.61
N ALA A 182 5.32 18.06 -19.73
CA ALA A 182 3.97 18.59 -19.73
C ALA A 182 2.93 17.49 -19.46
N VAL A 183 1.74 17.88 -18.97
CA VAL A 183 0.61 16.93 -18.75
C VAL A 183 0.27 16.12 -20.00
N ALA A 184 0.41 16.73 -21.20
CA ALA A 184 0.16 16.06 -22.46
C ALA A 184 1.11 14.87 -22.72
N ASP A 185 2.36 14.96 -22.28
CA ASP A 185 3.37 13.90 -22.48
C ASP A 185 3.03 12.66 -21.65
N TYR A 186 2.57 12.83 -20.42
CA TYR A 186 2.10 11.74 -19.58
C TYR A 186 0.87 11.05 -20.17
N LYS A 187 -0.13 11.82 -20.61
CA LYS A 187 -1.32 11.26 -21.27
C LYS A 187 -0.98 10.52 -22.56
N ALA A 188 -0.05 11.04 -23.33
CA ALA A 188 0.40 10.39 -24.54
C ALA A 188 1.13 9.07 -24.26
N SER A 189 1.95 9.03 -23.21
CA SER A 189 2.63 7.81 -22.77
C SER A 189 1.65 6.73 -22.32
N ILE A 190 0.57 7.08 -21.59
CA ILE A 190 -0.51 6.15 -21.26
C ILE A 190 -1.15 5.58 -22.53
N LYS A 191 -1.48 6.44 -23.51
CA LYS A 191 -2.11 6.02 -24.76
C LYS A 191 -1.25 5.05 -25.58
N GLU A 192 0.07 5.25 -25.56
CA GLU A 192 1.00 4.36 -26.30
C GLU A 192 1.04 2.94 -25.77
N THR A 193 0.78 2.74 -24.49
CA THR A 193 0.74 1.38 -23.94
C THR A 193 -0.44 0.56 -24.43
N GLY A 194 -1.53 1.21 -24.90
CA GLY A 194 -2.69 0.56 -25.50
C GLY A 194 -3.55 -0.28 -24.55
N ILE A 195 -3.21 -0.31 -23.25
CA ILE A 195 -3.88 -1.14 -22.24
C ILE A 195 -4.76 -0.25 -21.36
N ALA A 196 -6.06 -0.54 -21.31
CA ALA A 196 -7.06 0.15 -20.49
C ALA A 196 -6.89 1.68 -20.55
N VAL A 197 -6.78 2.22 -21.76
CA VAL A 197 -6.37 3.63 -22.00
C VAL A 197 -7.32 4.60 -21.30
N GLU A 198 -8.63 4.47 -21.51
CA GLU A 198 -9.63 5.38 -20.94
C GLU A 198 -9.62 5.37 -19.41
N PRO A 199 -9.71 4.21 -18.73
CA PRO A 199 -9.63 4.17 -17.28
C PRO A 199 -8.30 4.72 -16.71
N ASN A 200 -7.19 4.50 -17.41
CA ASN A 200 -5.90 5.03 -16.97
C ASN A 200 -5.78 6.55 -17.18
N ILE A 201 -6.38 7.11 -18.23
CA ILE A 201 -6.47 8.57 -18.41
C ILE A 201 -7.37 9.18 -17.34
N GLU A 202 -8.51 8.56 -17.03
CA GLU A 202 -9.40 9.00 -15.96
C GLU A 202 -8.68 8.98 -14.60
N GLY A 203 -8.01 7.87 -14.26
CA GLY A 203 -7.22 7.77 -13.03
C GLY A 203 -6.10 8.82 -12.96
N PHE A 204 -5.43 9.09 -14.08
CA PHE A 204 -4.44 10.16 -14.18
C PHE A 204 -5.07 11.54 -13.89
N GLU A 205 -6.23 11.84 -14.45
CA GLU A 205 -6.91 13.12 -14.21
C GLU A 205 -7.39 13.29 -12.76
N ILE A 206 -7.86 12.19 -12.14
CA ILE A 206 -8.20 12.17 -10.71
C ILE A 206 -6.95 12.51 -9.88
N GLY A 207 -5.82 11.85 -10.15
CA GLY A 207 -4.57 12.11 -9.45
C GLY A 207 -4.03 13.53 -9.66
N LEU A 208 -4.07 14.03 -10.90
CA LEU A 208 -3.61 15.38 -11.27
C LEU A 208 -4.37 16.48 -10.50
N ASN A 209 -5.67 16.28 -10.29
CA ASN A 209 -6.55 17.24 -9.64
C ASN A 209 -6.78 16.92 -8.15
N TYR A 210 -6.10 15.91 -7.61
CA TYR A 210 -6.29 15.48 -6.23
C TYR A 210 -5.87 16.57 -5.24
N LYS A 211 -6.77 16.89 -4.32
CA LYS A 211 -6.51 17.89 -3.27
C LYS A 211 -6.14 17.16 -1.98
N PHE A 212 -4.87 17.22 -1.64
CA PHE A 212 -4.38 16.68 -0.38
C PHE A 212 -4.84 17.55 0.79
N SER A 213 -5.51 16.96 1.77
CA SER A 213 -5.83 17.64 3.03
C SER A 213 -4.58 17.72 3.89
N ARG A 214 -4.42 18.80 4.68
CA ARG A 214 -3.34 18.92 5.66
C ARG A 214 -3.49 17.97 6.86
N GLU A 215 -4.71 17.51 7.10
CA GLU A 215 -5.02 16.50 8.12
C GLU A 215 -5.13 15.13 7.44
N VAL A 216 -4.13 14.32 7.59
CA VAL A 216 -4.18 12.90 7.19
C VAL A 216 -4.94 12.17 8.28
N LYS A 217 -6.17 11.74 7.99
CA LYS A 217 -6.90 10.81 8.86
C LYS A 217 -6.12 9.50 8.89
N THR A 218 -5.75 9.06 10.08
CA THR A 218 -5.11 7.77 10.31
C THR A 218 -6.03 6.64 9.83
N ALA A 219 -5.46 5.61 9.21
CA ALA A 219 -6.18 4.52 8.55
C ALA A 219 -7.02 3.61 9.47
N ASP A 220 -7.04 3.86 10.77
CA ASP A 220 -7.85 3.10 11.74
C ASP A 220 -9.39 3.27 11.57
N GLN A 221 -9.85 4.17 10.69
CA GLN A 221 -11.27 4.37 10.43
C GLN A 221 -11.82 3.60 9.22
N CYS A 222 -11.00 2.81 8.52
CA CYS A 222 -11.41 2.12 7.28
C CYS A 222 -11.53 0.60 7.39
N LEU A 223 -11.60 0.01 8.58
CA LEU A 223 -11.81 -1.45 8.77
C LEU A 223 -13.26 -1.83 9.08
N GLU A 224 -14.23 -1.05 8.68
CA GLU A 224 -15.61 -1.55 8.58
C GLU A 224 -15.81 -2.24 7.23
N ARG A 225 -15.48 -3.52 7.18
CA ARG A 225 -15.92 -4.41 6.10
C ARG A 225 -17.44 -4.54 6.18
N GLN A 226 -18.16 -3.85 5.32
CA GLN A 226 -19.59 -4.05 5.11
C GLN A 226 -19.81 -5.32 4.28
N GLY A 227 -19.74 -6.48 4.94
CA GLY A 227 -20.36 -7.72 4.48
C GLY A 227 -21.59 -7.97 5.35
N ALA A 228 -22.72 -8.38 4.77
CA ALA A 228 -23.91 -8.71 5.53
C ALA A 228 -23.62 -9.84 6.52
N GLU A 229 -23.53 -9.50 7.81
CA GLU A 229 -23.21 -10.46 8.87
C GLU A 229 -24.37 -11.39 9.18
N PRO A 230 -24.12 -12.70 9.35
CA PRO A 230 -25.12 -13.63 9.88
C PRO A 230 -25.57 -13.17 11.29
N LEU A 231 -26.86 -13.27 11.58
CA LEU A 231 -27.49 -12.85 12.85
C LEU A 231 -26.80 -13.47 14.09
N THR A 232 -26.28 -14.67 13.96
CA THR A 232 -25.58 -15.45 15.00
C THR A 232 -24.19 -14.92 15.33
N SER A 233 -23.47 -14.33 14.37
CA SER A 233 -22.21 -13.65 14.63
C SER A 233 -22.42 -12.41 15.51
N LYS A 234 -23.57 -11.72 15.37
CA LYS A 234 -23.93 -10.57 16.22
C LYS A 234 -24.09 -10.95 17.69
N ILE A 235 -24.63 -12.14 17.98
CA ILE A 235 -24.82 -12.62 19.36
C ILE A 235 -23.48 -12.83 20.06
N LEU A 236 -22.51 -13.46 19.40
CA LEU A 236 -21.18 -13.68 19.98
C LEU A 236 -20.39 -12.36 20.14
N LYS A 237 -20.60 -11.40 19.25
CA LYS A 237 -20.00 -10.04 19.41
C LYS A 237 -20.56 -9.29 20.63
N VAL A 238 -21.88 -9.41 20.87
CA VAL A 238 -22.51 -8.85 22.08
C VAL A 238 -21.94 -9.53 23.33
N ARG A 239 -21.74 -10.84 23.29
CA ARG A 239 -21.15 -11.62 24.36
C ARG A 239 -19.71 -11.19 24.65
N VAL A 240 -18.88 -10.98 23.63
CA VAL A 240 -17.50 -10.47 23.79
C VAL A 240 -17.51 -9.13 24.52
N ARG A 241 -18.39 -8.20 24.14
CA ARG A 241 -18.48 -6.89 24.77
C ARG A 241 -18.99 -6.93 26.22
N ALA A 242 -19.80 -7.95 26.56
CA ALA A 242 -20.36 -8.10 27.90
C ALA A 242 -19.40 -8.82 28.87
N GLU A 243 -18.62 -9.79 28.40
CA GLU A 243 -17.82 -10.68 29.23
C GLU A 243 -16.33 -10.32 29.30
N PHE A 244 -15.82 -9.52 28.34
CA PHE A 244 -14.40 -9.19 28.22
C PHE A 244 -14.17 -7.68 28.33
N PRO A 245 -13.00 -7.22 28.86
CA PRO A 245 -12.65 -5.82 28.93
C PRO A 245 -12.38 -5.22 27.53
N GLU A 246 -12.53 -3.90 27.43
CA GLU A 246 -12.42 -3.15 26.16
C GLU A 246 -11.18 -3.47 25.33
N PRO A 247 -9.96 -3.58 25.89
CA PRO A 247 -8.76 -3.92 25.10
C PRO A 247 -8.85 -5.24 24.34
N CYS A 248 -9.73 -6.17 24.77
CA CYS A 248 -9.92 -7.45 24.11
C CYS A 248 -10.89 -7.39 22.93
N HIS A 249 -11.79 -6.39 22.88
CA HIS A 249 -12.98 -6.44 22.03
C HIS A 249 -12.65 -6.63 20.56
N THR A 250 -11.78 -5.80 20.00
CA THR A 250 -11.44 -5.85 18.57
C THR A 250 -10.87 -7.22 18.18
N ILE A 251 -9.88 -7.69 18.92
CA ILE A 251 -9.18 -8.95 18.63
C ILE A 251 -10.10 -10.16 18.77
N LEU A 252 -10.91 -10.19 19.84
CA LEU A 252 -11.81 -11.31 20.09
C LEU A 252 -12.97 -11.36 19.08
N ILE A 253 -13.47 -10.20 18.65
CA ILE A 253 -14.51 -10.12 17.62
C ILE A 253 -13.99 -10.65 16.28
N GLU A 254 -12.78 -10.28 15.89
CA GLU A 254 -12.14 -10.82 14.69
C GLU A 254 -11.86 -12.32 14.82
N GLY A 255 -11.41 -12.77 15.99
CA GLY A 255 -11.23 -14.20 16.29
C GLY A 255 -12.52 -15.01 16.15
N VAL A 256 -13.62 -14.49 16.69
CA VAL A 256 -14.97 -15.11 16.55
C VAL A 256 -15.39 -15.17 15.08
N ALA A 257 -15.25 -14.09 14.33
CA ALA A 257 -15.59 -14.06 12.91
C ALA A 257 -14.78 -15.10 12.12
N ARG A 258 -13.46 -15.15 12.34
CA ARG A 258 -12.55 -16.10 11.70
C ARG A 258 -12.90 -17.55 12.00
N LEU A 259 -13.19 -17.88 13.25
CA LEU A 259 -13.47 -19.26 13.65
C LEU A 259 -14.86 -19.73 13.26
N THR A 260 -15.83 -18.81 13.20
CA THR A 260 -17.16 -19.09 12.65
C THR A 260 -17.08 -19.42 11.16
N ASP A 261 -16.25 -18.68 10.39
CA ASP A 261 -16.00 -18.96 8.98
C ASP A 261 -15.17 -20.23 8.76
N TYR A 262 -14.22 -20.50 9.67
CA TYR A 262 -13.35 -21.67 9.58
C TYR A 262 -14.10 -22.98 9.77
N GLN A 263 -14.97 -23.06 10.76
CA GLN A 263 -15.75 -24.26 11.08
C GLN A 263 -17.21 -23.93 11.34
N ASP A 264 -17.54 -23.40 12.53
CA ASP A 264 -18.91 -23.09 12.93
C ASP A 264 -18.96 -22.20 14.20
N ILE A 265 -20.17 -21.87 14.63
CA ILE A 265 -20.42 -21.07 15.83
C ILE A 265 -19.96 -21.77 17.10
N ALA A 266 -20.19 -23.09 17.23
CA ALA A 266 -19.78 -23.84 18.40
C ALA A 266 -18.25 -23.82 18.59
N TYR A 267 -17.50 -23.79 17.49
CA TYR A 267 -16.05 -23.66 17.53
C TYR A 267 -15.61 -22.27 18.00
N ALA A 268 -16.30 -21.22 17.58
CA ALA A 268 -16.08 -19.87 18.09
C ALA A 268 -16.49 -19.73 19.57
N GLU A 269 -17.54 -20.42 20.03
CA GLU A 269 -17.89 -20.48 21.46
C GLU A 269 -16.81 -21.18 22.29
N ALA A 270 -16.25 -22.29 21.79
CA ALA A 270 -15.14 -22.98 22.45
C ALA A 270 -13.89 -22.08 22.59
N TYR A 271 -13.64 -21.23 21.60
CA TYR A 271 -12.60 -20.19 21.68
C TYR A 271 -12.84 -19.23 22.82
N LEU A 272 -14.03 -18.62 22.91
CA LEU A 272 -14.38 -17.70 24.00
C LEU A 272 -14.33 -18.37 25.37
N ALA A 273 -14.80 -19.62 25.49
CA ALA A 273 -14.74 -20.37 26.74
C ALA A 273 -13.30 -20.62 27.23
N ARG A 274 -12.35 -20.81 26.31
CA ARG A 274 -10.92 -20.91 26.65
C ARG A 274 -10.37 -19.59 27.14
N LEU A 275 -10.72 -18.49 26.48
CA LEU A 275 -10.25 -17.14 26.85
C LEU A 275 -10.84 -16.63 28.16
N SER A 276 -12.07 -17.00 28.51
CA SER A 276 -12.66 -16.66 29.80
C SER A 276 -11.83 -17.23 30.97
N LYS A 277 -11.19 -18.40 30.79
CA LYS A 277 -10.29 -18.96 31.79
C LYS A 277 -9.00 -18.14 31.94
N VAL A 278 -8.46 -17.67 30.81
CA VAL A 278 -7.26 -16.80 30.79
C VAL A 278 -7.57 -15.48 31.47
N LEU A 279 -8.69 -14.86 31.12
CA LEU A 279 -9.14 -13.61 31.72
C LEU A 279 -9.34 -13.73 33.25
N CYS A 280 -9.89 -14.83 33.70
CA CYS A 280 -10.05 -15.07 35.14
C CYS A 280 -8.69 -15.08 35.88
N ILE A 281 -7.69 -15.71 35.28
CA ILE A 281 -6.33 -15.74 35.85
C ILE A 281 -5.68 -14.36 35.79
N GLU A 282 -5.81 -13.67 34.65
CA GLU A 282 -5.27 -12.32 34.45
C GLU A 282 -5.87 -11.32 35.45
N ASN A 283 -7.19 -11.35 35.66
CA ASN A 283 -7.88 -10.52 36.64
C ASN A 283 -7.40 -10.80 38.06
N THR A 284 -7.11 -12.05 38.44
CA THR A 284 -6.58 -12.44 39.73
C THR A 284 -5.17 -11.85 39.96
N ALA A 285 -4.40 -11.70 38.89
CA ALA A 285 -3.07 -11.09 38.89
C ALA A 285 -3.10 -9.56 38.74
N GLY A 286 -4.28 -8.93 38.67
CA GLY A 286 -4.42 -7.47 38.56
C GLY A 286 -4.14 -6.94 37.13
N GLY A 287 -4.26 -7.81 36.11
CA GLY A 287 -4.08 -7.42 34.72
C GLY A 287 -5.28 -6.67 34.14
N ASP A 288 -5.07 -6.02 32.98
CA ASP A 288 -6.04 -5.15 32.29
C ASP A 288 -6.66 -5.79 31.01
N GLY A 289 -6.47 -7.09 30.80
CA GLY A 289 -6.97 -7.82 29.64
C GLY A 289 -5.99 -7.94 28.46
N LYS A 290 -4.81 -7.35 28.54
CA LYS A 290 -3.79 -7.42 27.47
C LYS A 290 -3.32 -8.84 27.19
N ILE A 291 -3.09 -9.64 28.25
CA ILE A 291 -2.66 -11.05 28.09
C ILE A 291 -3.78 -11.86 27.44
N THR A 292 -5.02 -11.61 27.85
CA THR A 292 -6.20 -12.25 27.25
C THR A 292 -6.37 -11.87 25.78
N ALA A 293 -6.18 -10.61 25.42
CA ALA A 293 -6.23 -10.13 24.04
C ALA A 293 -5.16 -10.82 23.17
N GLU A 294 -3.90 -10.83 23.62
CA GLU A 294 -2.82 -11.49 22.89
C GLU A 294 -2.99 -13.00 22.81
N THR A 295 -3.44 -13.65 23.88
CA THR A 295 -3.80 -15.06 23.85
C THR A 295 -4.92 -15.30 22.85
N GLY A 296 -5.92 -14.42 22.79
CA GLY A 296 -7.01 -14.50 21.83
C GLY A 296 -6.53 -14.44 20.39
N ARG A 297 -5.65 -13.51 20.08
CA ARG A 297 -5.05 -13.37 18.75
C ARG A 297 -4.36 -14.67 18.30
N HIS A 298 -3.45 -15.19 19.12
CA HIS A 298 -2.70 -16.41 18.80
C HIS A 298 -3.59 -17.66 18.79
N LEU A 299 -4.53 -17.75 19.70
CA LEU A 299 -5.44 -18.90 19.78
C LEU A 299 -6.34 -18.98 18.55
N ALA A 300 -6.89 -17.85 18.07
CA ALA A 300 -7.68 -17.81 16.85
C ALA A 300 -6.88 -18.30 15.63
N LEU A 301 -5.63 -17.84 15.50
CA LEU A 301 -4.75 -18.30 14.43
C LEU A 301 -4.44 -19.80 14.49
N ARG A 302 -4.18 -20.33 15.68
CA ARG A 302 -3.89 -21.76 15.87
C ARG A 302 -5.11 -22.65 15.73
N MET A 303 -6.30 -22.16 16.08
CA MET A 303 -7.57 -22.86 15.91
C MET A 303 -8.07 -22.83 14.46
N SER A 304 -7.58 -21.93 13.60
CA SER A 304 -7.93 -21.81 12.18
C SER A 304 -6.75 -22.17 11.27
N TYR A 305 -6.16 -23.34 11.48
CA TYR A 305 -5.02 -23.82 10.71
C TYR A 305 -5.38 -24.03 9.23
N GLU A 306 -4.58 -23.50 8.33
CA GLU A 306 -4.75 -23.64 6.87
C GLU A 306 -4.09 -24.96 6.40
N ASP A 307 -4.76 -26.06 6.64
CA ASP A 307 -4.41 -27.35 6.07
C ASP A 307 -4.87 -27.50 4.61
N VAL A 308 -4.54 -28.63 3.98
CA VAL A 308 -4.89 -28.92 2.58
C VAL A 308 -6.40 -28.88 2.34
N ILE A 309 -7.18 -29.31 3.34
CA ILE A 309 -8.66 -29.36 3.25
C ILE A 309 -9.20 -27.92 3.25
N ARG A 310 -8.75 -27.09 4.17
CA ARG A 310 -9.16 -25.68 4.24
C ARG A 310 -8.74 -24.89 2.99
N VAL A 311 -7.53 -25.11 2.49
CA VAL A 311 -7.07 -24.52 1.23
C VAL A 311 -7.95 -24.95 0.06
N ALA A 312 -8.33 -26.24 0.00
CA ALA A 312 -9.24 -26.74 -1.03
C ALA A 312 -10.64 -26.09 -0.92
N GLN A 313 -11.20 -25.99 0.29
CA GLN A 313 -12.48 -25.30 0.55
C GLN A 313 -12.46 -23.86 0.08
N LEU A 314 -11.42 -23.10 0.45
CA LEU A 314 -11.27 -21.69 0.05
C LEU A 314 -11.12 -21.53 -1.47
N LYS A 315 -10.44 -22.49 -2.13
CA LYS A 315 -10.27 -22.46 -3.59
C LYS A 315 -11.53 -22.89 -4.35
N SER A 316 -12.39 -23.73 -3.76
CA SER A 316 -13.62 -24.23 -4.37
C SER A 316 -14.87 -23.50 -3.90
N ALA A 317 -14.75 -22.47 -3.05
CA ALA A 317 -15.88 -21.68 -2.56
C ALA A 317 -16.63 -21.03 -3.72
N ASN A 318 -17.96 -21.14 -3.73
CA ASN A 318 -18.81 -20.65 -4.83
C ASN A 318 -18.72 -19.14 -5.04
N ASP A 319 -18.46 -18.38 -3.98
CA ASP A 319 -18.32 -16.92 -4.00
C ASP A 319 -16.90 -16.46 -4.36
N ARG A 320 -15.95 -17.39 -4.53
CA ARG A 320 -14.55 -17.05 -4.81
C ARG A 320 -14.39 -16.26 -6.11
N LEU A 321 -15.04 -16.70 -7.17
CA LEU A 321 -14.98 -16.02 -8.47
C LEU A 321 -15.61 -14.63 -8.41
N ASP A 322 -16.73 -14.49 -7.71
CA ASP A 322 -17.38 -13.19 -7.52
C ASP A 322 -16.51 -12.24 -6.69
N ARG A 323 -15.82 -12.76 -5.68
CA ARG A 323 -14.87 -11.99 -4.90
C ARG A 323 -13.68 -11.56 -5.75
N ILE A 324 -13.07 -12.47 -6.53
CA ILE A 324 -11.97 -12.14 -7.44
C ILE A 324 -12.41 -11.12 -8.47
N ARG A 325 -13.59 -11.29 -9.10
CA ARG A 325 -14.12 -10.32 -10.06
C ARG A 325 -14.29 -8.94 -9.43
N LYS A 326 -14.78 -8.84 -8.21
CA LYS A 326 -14.86 -7.58 -7.47
C LYS A 326 -13.49 -6.98 -7.18
N GLU A 327 -12.52 -7.80 -6.80
CA GLU A 327 -11.16 -7.36 -6.52
C GLU A 327 -10.44 -6.81 -7.75
N VAL A 328 -10.67 -7.42 -8.92
CA VAL A 328 -10.05 -6.99 -10.19
C VAL A 328 -10.92 -6.03 -11.01
N GLY A 329 -12.14 -5.74 -10.55
CA GLY A 329 -13.09 -4.87 -11.26
C GLY A 329 -13.62 -5.47 -12.58
N ALA A 330 -13.60 -6.81 -12.74
CA ALA A 330 -14.05 -7.48 -13.95
C ALA A 330 -15.57 -7.44 -14.10
N LYS A 331 -16.06 -7.28 -15.32
CA LYS A 331 -17.49 -7.37 -15.63
C LYS A 331 -17.99 -8.81 -15.62
N ALA A 332 -19.29 -8.99 -15.51
CA ALA A 332 -19.90 -10.32 -15.38
C ALA A 332 -19.66 -11.25 -16.60
N ASP A 333 -19.38 -10.68 -17.77
CA ASP A 333 -19.14 -11.36 -19.03
C ASP A 333 -17.64 -11.52 -19.38
N GLU A 334 -16.75 -11.04 -18.53
CA GLU A 334 -15.31 -11.24 -18.67
C GLU A 334 -14.87 -12.55 -18.00
N PRO A 335 -14.05 -13.38 -18.69
CA PRO A 335 -13.61 -14.68 -18.18
C PRO A 335 -12.69 -14.60 -16.96
#